data_e6d1b8a5d6d6855851298ff2dc6eebfb
#
_entry.id   e6d1b8a5d6d6855851298ff2dc6eebfb
#
_cell.length_a   1.000
_cell.length_b   1.000
_cell.length_c   1.000
_cell.angle_alpha   90.00
_cell.angle_beta   90.00
_cell.angle_gamma   90.00
#
_symmetry.space_group_name_H-M   'P 1'
#
loop_
_entity.id
_entity.type
_entity.pdbx_description
1 polymer ?
#
loop_
_entity_poly.entity_id
_entity_poly.type
_entity_poly.pdbx_seq_one_letter_code
_entity_poly.pdbx_strand_id
1 'polypeptide(L)'
;MKQLAILSVQLASTVRLKKASYLPTLSAMFNYSMIAMTNDFKFSQYQWSPYSYVGFSLSIPIFSGGKRHSEVRQAKVQADQMNLQMVDTERQLRISIRQYLNTMETNMNSYYAASDAVNVAQKAYDIAAKSFNVGKSTLTDLNDAQLTLTQAILSQSQAVYNFVVAKSNLEKTIGFDFAE
;
A
#
# COMPACT_ATOMS: atom_id res chain seq x y z
N MET A 1 4.61 -2.18 -5.99
CA MET A 1 5.56 -1.99 -7.11
C MET A 1 4.86 -1.87 -8.48
N LYS A 2 3.98 -2.79 -8.89
CA LYS A 2 3.26 -2.70 -10.20
C LYS A 2 2.51 -1.39 -10.41
N GLN A 3 1.78 -0.90 -9.40
CA GLN A 3 1.06 0.38 -9.48
C GLN A 3 1.99 1.59 -9.72
N LEU A 4 3.14 1.64 -9.06
CA LEU A 4 4.14 2.71 -9.26
C LEU A 4 4.74 2.67 -10.67
N ALA A 5 5.00 1.48 -11.19
CA ALA A 5 5.47 1.32 -12.58
C ALA A 5 4.43 1.82 -13.60
N ILE A 6 3.15 1.51 -13.41
CA ILE A 6 2.07 2.01 -14.27
C ILE A 6 1.97 3.54 -14.18
N LEU A 7 2.06 4.10 -12.97
CA LEU A 7 2.01 5.54 -12.75
C LEU A 7 3.18 6.26 -13.43
N SER A 8 4.39 5.69 -13.42
CA SER A 8 5.55 6.26 -14.11
C SER A 8 5.35 6.32 -15.63
N VAL A 9 4.76 5.26 -16.24
CA VAL A 9 4.39 5.23 -17.65
C VAL A 9 3.31 6.28 -17.96
N GLN A 10 2.32 6.45 -17.08
CA GLN A 10 1.29 7.46 -17.23
C GLN A 10 1.88 8.88 -17.22
N LEU A 11 2.81 9.19 -16.31
CA LEU A 11 3.47 10.48 -16.25
C LEU A 11 4.36 10.72 -17.48
N ALA A 12 5.07 9.70 -17.96
CA ALA A 12 5.81 9.81 -19.22
C ALA A 12 4.88 10.11 -20.41
N SER A 13 3.69 9.52 -20.46
CA SER A 13 2.66 9.82 -21.45
C SER A 13 2.12 11.24 -21.31
N THR A 14 1.97 11.75 -20.08
CA THR A 14 1.59 13.14 -19.79
C THR A 14 2.63 14.12 -20.35
N VAL A 15 3.93 13.82 -20.23
CA VAL A 15 4.99 14.64 -20.84
C VAL A 15 4.84 14.69 -22.36
N ARG A 16 4.52 13.55 -23.01
CA ARG A 16 4.26 13.48 -24.46
C ARG A 16 3.05 14.32 -24.84
N LEU A 17 1.96 14.23 -24.05
CA LEU A 17 0.75 15.03 -24.25
C LEU A 17 1.04 16.53 -24.16
N LYS A 18 1.83 16.97 -23.17
CA LYS A 18 2.25 18.37 -23.03
C LYS A 18 3.14 18.83 -24.18
N LYS A 19 3.99 17.97 -24.73
CA LYS A 19 4.76 18.26 -25.95
C LYS A 19 3.86 18.37 -27.18
N ALA A 20 2.80 17.53 -27.29
CA ALA A 20 1.85 17.58 -28.38
C ALA A 20 1.06 18.90 -28.45
N SER A 21 0.98 19.66 -27.33
CA SER A 21 0.35 20.99 -27.32
C SER A 21 1.06 22.04 -28.20
N TYR A 22 2.25 21.73 -28.69
CA TYR A 22 2.93 22.57 -29.70
C TYR A 22 2.45 22.32 -31.15
N LEU A 23 1.77 21.20 -31.39
CA LEU A 23 1.28 20.82 -32.71
C LEU A 23 -0.06 21.52 -33.00
N PRO A 24 -0.40 21.71 -34.30
CA PRO A 24 -1.73 22.15 -34.69
C PRO A 24 -2.80 21.17 -34.22
N THR A 25 -3.93 21.71 -33.76
CA THR A 25 -5.12 20.92 -33.40
C THR A 25 -6.22 21.11 -34.42
N LEU A 26 -6.73 19.99 -34.96
CA LEU A 26 -7.87 19.99 -35.87
C LEU A 26 -9.08 19.46 -35.09
N SER A 27 -10.14 20.23 -35.05
CA SER A 27 -11.41 19.87 -34.43
C SER A 27 -12.52 19.85 -35.47
N ALA A 28 -13.38 18.83 -35.43
CA ALA A 28 -14.62 18.78 -36.19
C ALA A 28 -15.79 18.91 -35.22
N MET A 29 -16.79 19.70 -35.54
CA MET A 29 -17.99 19.87 -34.76
C MET A 29 -19.21 19.65 -35.62
N PHE A 30 -20.20 18.96 -35.03
CA PHE A 30 -21.54 18.83 -35.58
C PHE A 30 -22.52 19.34 -34.50
N ASN A 31 -23.39 20.22 -34.89
CA ASN A 31 -24.47 20.67 -34.00
C ASN A 31 -25.80 20.47 -34.73
N TYR A 32 -26.77 19.95 -33.99
CA TYR A 32 -28.16 19.89 -34.38
C TYR A 32 -29.00 20.50 -33.26
N SER A 33 -29.78 21.50 -33.59
CA SER A 33 -30.68 22.16 -32.64
C SER A 33 -32.01 22.47 -33.29
N MET A 34 -33.04 22.46 -32.48
CA MET A 34 -34.38 22.95 -32.86
C MET A 34 -34.59 24.27 -32.17
N ILE A 35 -34.91 25.31 -32.96
CA ILE A 35 -35.14 26.65 -32.45
C ILE A 35 -36.55 27.06 -32.79
N ALA A 36 -37.30 27.50 -31.78
CA ALA A 36 -38.56 28.17 -31.96
C ALA A 36 -38.41 29.63 -31.50
N MET A 37 -38.76 30.56 -32.39
CA MET A 37 -38.76 32.01 -32.10
C MET A 37 -40.22 32.50 -32.16
N THR A 38 -40.70 33.10 -31.09
CA THR A 38 -42.05 33.72 -31.03
C THR A 38 -42.00 34.87 -30.05
N ASN A 39 -42.86 35.85 -30.26
CA ASN A 39 -42.99 36.99 -29.35
C ASN A 39 -44.03 36.71 -28.23
N ASP A 40 -44.71 35.57 -28.27
CA ASP A 40 -45.77 35.18 -27.34
C ASP A 40 -45.41 33.95 -26.54
N PHE A 41 -45.88 33.85 -25.29
CA PHE A 41 -45.73 32.69 -24.42
C PHE A 41 -46.69 31.53 -24.73
N LYS A 42 -47.24 31.42 -25.95
CA LYS A 42 -48.15 30.37 -26.37
C LYS A 42 -47.41 29.13 -26.88
N PHE A 43 -46.95 28.28 -26.01
CA PHE A 43 -46.14 27.10 -26.33
C PHE A 43 -46.80 26.16 -27.38
N SER A 44 -48.14 26.11 -27.47
CA SER A 44 -48.85 25.27 -28.43
C SER A 44 -48.75 25.76 -29.90
N GLN A 45 -48.27 26.95 -30.13
CA GLN A 45 -48.13 27.56 -31.47
C GLN A 45 -46.66 27.72 -31.91
N TYR A 46 -45.70 27.18 -31.16
CA TYR A 46 -44.29 27.27 -31.48
C TYR A 46 -43.99 26.41 -32.71
N GLN A 47 -43.49 27.06 -33.78
CA GLN A 47 -42.94 26.40 -34.94
C GLN A 47 -41.44 26.10 -34.69
N TRP A 48 -41.14 24.83 -34.48
CA TRP A 48 -39.78 24.36 -34.28
C TRP A 48 -39.07 24.19 -35.62
N SER A 49 -38.10 25.03 -35.88
CA SER A 49 -37.24 24.95 -37.07
C SER A 49 -35.99 24.18 -36.76
N PRO A 50 -35.72 23.04 -37.43
CA PRO A 50 -34.47 22.35 -37.29
C PRO A 50 -33.31 23.13 -37.92
N TYR A 51 -32.22 23.24 -37.18
CA TYR A 51 -31.00 23.86 -37.66
C TYR A 51 -29.83 22.92 -37.41
N SER A 52 -29.05 22.64 -38.44
CA SER A 52 -27.85 21.84 -38.31
C SER A 52 -26.67 22.48 -39.04
N TYR A 53 -25.49 22.37 -38.44
CA TYR A 53 -24.27 22.76 -39.14
C TYR A 53 -23.13 21.80 -38.78
N VAL A 54 -22.20 21.71 -39.75
CA VAL A 54 -20.92 21.01 -39.59
C VAL A 54 -19.82 22.06 -39.74
N GLY A 55 -18.86 22.02 -38.81
CA GLY A 55 -17.73 22.95 -38.84
C GLY A 55 -16.41 22.21 -38.60
N PHE A 56 -15.35 22.72 -39.21
CA PHE A 56 -13.97 22.32 -38.98
C PHE A 56 -13.19 23.52 -38.48
N SER A 57 -12.40 23.33 -37.43
CA SER A 57 -11.54 24.36 -36.86
C SER A 57 -10.11 23.86 -36.76
N LEU A 58 -9.17 24.57 -37.37
CA LEU A 58 -7.73 24.32 -37.25
C LEU A 58 -7.10 25.42 -36.40
N SER A 59 -6.56 25.04 -35.25
CA SER A 59 -5.87 25.97 -34.34
C SER A 59 -4.37 25.70 -34.35
N ILE A 60 -3.60 26.70 -34.77
CA ILE A 60 -2.13 26.65 -34.84
C ILE A 60 -1.57 27.58 -33.77
N PRO A 61 -0.96 27.05 -32.71
CA PRO A 61 -0.40 27.89 -31.67
C PRO A 61 0.94 28.53 -32.09
N ILE A 62 0.97 29.84 -32.33
CA ILE A 62 2.17 30.57 -32.75
C ILE A 62 3.00 31.00 -31.55
N PHE A 63 2.39 31.60 -30.53
CA PHE A 63 3.08 32.12 -29.35
C PHE A 63 2.20 31.97 -28.08
N SER A 64 2.80 31.56 -27.00
CA SER A 64 2.09 31.32 -25.70
C SER A 64 2.81 31.95 -24.51
N GLY A 65 3.70 32.93 -24.71
CA GLY A 65 4.41 33.61 -23.62
C GLY A 65 5.24 32.67 -22.71
N GLY A 66 5.78 31.56 -23.24
CA GLY A 66 6.55 30.61 -22.47
C GLY A 66 5.71 29.59 -21.65
N LYS A 67 4.37 29.73 -21.60
CA LYS A 67 3.46 28.86 -20.83
C LYS A 67 3.67 27.38 -21.18
N ARG A 68 3.66 27.02 -22.46
CA ARG A 68 3.84 25.62 -22.91
C ARG A 68 5.19 25.06 -22.53
N HIS A 69 6.26 25.88 -22.64
CA HIS A 69 7.59 25.45 -22.18
C HIS A 69 7.61 25.11 -20.70
N SER A 70 7.03 25.99 -19.89
CA SER A 70 6.92 25.78 -18.43
C SER A 70 6.06 24.55 -18.09
N GLU A 71 4.96 24.33 -18.79
CA GLU A 71 4.11 23.13 -18.59
C GLU A 71 4.83 21.83 -18.93
N VAL A 72 5.61 21.81 -20.03
CA VAL A 72 6.43 20.62 -20.37
C VAL A 72 7.53 20.39 -19.34
N ARG A 73 8.17 21.47 -18.88
CA ARG A 73 9.19 21.38 -17.82
C ARG A 73 8.59 20.85 -16.51
N GLN A 74 7.44 21.36 -16.11
CA GLN A 74 6.71 20.90 -14.94
C GLN A 74 6.35 19.42 -15.05
N ALA A 75 5.81 18.96 -16.18
CA ALA A 75 5.49 17.56 -16.41
C ALA A 75 6.73 16.65 -16.36
N LYS A 76 7.88 17.11 -16.87
CA LYS A 76 9.14 16.37 -16.75
C LYS A 76 9.58 16.23 -15.29
N VAL A 77 9.57 17.33 -14.54
CA VAL A 77 9.92 17.30 -13.11
C VAL A 77 9.02 16.36 -12.33
N GLN A 78 7.72 16.33 -12.63
CA GLN A 78 6.80 15.37 -12.00
C GLN A 78 7.13 13.91 -12.33
N ALA A 79 7.54 13.63 -13.58
CA ALA A 79 7.98 12.29 -13.97
C ALA A 79 9.30 11.89 -13.26
N ASP A 80 10.24 12.83 -13.12
CA ASP A 80 11.50 12.61 -12.41
C ASP A 80 11.27 12.40 -10.91
N GLN A 81 10.37 13.18 -10.29
CA GLN A 81 9.96 12.97 -8.90
C GLN A 81 9.38 11.57 -8.67
N MET A 82 8.55 11.09 -9.61
CA MET A 82 7.98 9.74 -9.53
C MET A 82 9.06 8.66 -9.59
N ASN A 83 10.05 8.82 -10.48
CA ASN A 83 11.17 7.89 -10.56
C ASN A 83 11.98 7.83 -9.25
N LEU A 84 12.24 8.98 -8.63
CA LEU A 84 12.90 9.03 -7.32
C LEU A 84 12.05 8.37 -6.23
N GLN A 85 10.75 8.58 -6.25
CA GLN A 85 9.82 7.93 -5.30
C GLN A 85 9.79 6.42 -5.47
N MET A 86 9.91 5.90 -6.71
CA MET A 86 10.04 4.46 -6.95
C MET A 86 11.31 3.90 -6.31
N VAL A 87 12.47 4.57 -6.50
CA VAL A 87 13.75 4.17 -5.91
C VAL A 87 13.66 4.18 -4.37
N ASP A 88 13.04 5.21 -3.80
CA ASP A 88 12.87 5.31 -2.34
C ASP A 88 11.95 4.20 -1.81
N THR A 89 10.83 3.94 -2.46
CA THR A 89 9.92 2.84 -2.09
C THR A 89 10.62 1.48 -2.18
N GLU A 90 11.45 1.25 -3.19
CA GLU A 90 12.24 0.01 -3.30
C GLU A 90 13.22 -0.12 -2.14
N ARG A 91 13.91 0.96 -1.75
CA ARG A 91 14.82 0.96 -0.60
C ARG A 91 14.08 0.66 0.71
N GLN A 92 12.94 1.31 0.93
CA GLN A 92 12.11 1.07 2.11
C GLN A 92 11.62 -0.39 2.17
N LEU A 93 11.22 -0.96 1.04
CA LEU A 93 10.82 -2.36 0.95
C LEU A 93 11.98 -3.31 1.33
N ARG A 94 13.18 -3.05 0.82
CA ARG A 94 14.39 -3.84 1.17
C ARG A 94 14.71 -3.76 2.65
N ILE A 95 14.58 -2.57 3.25
CA ILE A 95 14.78 -2.37 4.70
C ILE A 95 13.75 -3.17 5.50
N SER A 96 12.47 -3.08 5.13
CA SER A 96 11.39 -3.81 5.81
C SER A 96 11.57 -5.32 5.74
N ILE A 97 11.94 -5.86 4.57
CA ILE A 97 12.23 -7.29 4.41
C ILE A 97 13.36 -7.72 5.35
N ARG A 98 14.46 -6.95 5.38
CA ARG A 98 15.60 -7.26 6.26
C ARG A 98 15.22 -7.20 7.73
N GLN A 99 14.39 -6.23 8.11
CA GLN A 99 13.89 -6.09 9.47
C GLN A 99 13.02 -7.29 9.88
N TYR A 100 12.11 -7.75 9.01
CA TYR A 100 11.29 -8.92 9.31
C TYR A 100 12.13 -10.20 9.40
N LEU A 101 13.14 -10.38 8.55
CA LEU A 101 14.07 -11.51 8.64
C LEU A 101 14.84 -11.51 9.97
N ASN A 102 15.38 -10.37 10.38
CA ASN A 102 16.08 -10.25 11.67
C ASN A 102 15.11 -10.50 12.85
N THR A 103 13.86 -10.02 12.76
CA THR A 103 12.84 -10.26 13.79
C THR A 103 12.49 -11.75 13.89
N MET A 104 12.38 -12.44 12.75
CA MET A 104 12.14 -13.89 12.73
C MET A 104 13.29 -14.65 13.38
N GLU A 105 14.53 -14.31 13.06
CA GLU A 105 15.72 -14.92 13.66
C GLU A 105 15.77 -14.69 15.18
N THR A 106 15.53 -13.45 15.61
CA THR A 106 15.45 -13.11 17.05
C THR A 106 14.36 -13.88 17.77
N ASN A 107 13.16 -14.00 17.19
CA ASN A 107 12.07 -14.76 17.78
C ASN A 107 12.34 -16.27 17.80
N MET A 108 13.05 -16.80 16.80
CA MET A 108 13.50 -18.20 16.80
C MET A 108 14.49 -18.47 17.96
N ASN A 109 15.46 -17.58 18.14
CA ASN A 109 16.39 -17.69 19.28
C ASN A 109 15.67 -17.55 20.63
N SER A 110 14.70 -16.65 20.71
CA SER A 110 13.85 -16.50 21.89
C SER A 110 13.03 -17.77 22.19
N TYR A 111 12.53 -18.43 21.15
CA TYR A 111 11.84 -19.72 21.30
C TYR A 111 12.75 -20.80 21.87
N TYR A 112 13.96 -20.95 21.37
CA TYR A 112 14.90 -21.94 21.90
C TYR A 112 15.26 -21.66 23.36
N ALA A 113 15.55 -20.42 23.70
CA ALA A 113 15.83 -20.02 25.09
C ALA A 113 14.61 -20.26 26.01
N ALA A 114 13.39 -19.92 25.55
CA ALA A 114 12.17 -20.18 26.30
C ALA A 114 11.87 -21.67 26.44
N SER A 115 12.17 -22.48 25.41
CA SER A 115 12.03 -23.95 25.49
C SER A 115 12.94 -24.56 26.52
N ASP A 116 14.19 -24.11 26.61
CA ASP A 116 15.14 -24.55 27.64
C ASP A 116 14.67 -24.11 29.03
N ALA A 117 14.13 -22.90 29.18
CA ALA A 117 13.55 -22.39 30.41
C ALA A 117 12.34 -23.25 30.87
N VAL A 118 11.46 -23.66 29.94
CA VAL A 118 10.33 -24.56 30.22
C VAL A 118 10.86 -25.92 30.76
N ASN A 119 11.88 -26.48 30.10
CA ASN A 119 12.46 -27.76 30.56
C ASN A 119 13.07 -27.67 31.97
N VAL A 120 13.73 -26.55 32.29
CA VAL A 120 14.28 -26.31 33.62
C VAL A 120 13.17 -26.11 34.66
N ALA A 121 12.17 -25.26 34.34
CA ALA A 121 11.04 -24.99 35.23
C ALA A 121 10.19 -26.24 35.49
N GLN A 122 10.01 -27.09 34.46
CA GLN A 122 9.31 -28.37 34.63
C GLN A 122 10.04 -29.30 35.65
N LYS A 123 11.36 -29.43 35.52
CA LYS A 123 12.16 -30.21 36.47
C LYS A 123 12.06 -29.64 37.90
N ALA A 124 12.12 -28.31 38.03
CA ALA A 124 11.98 -27.65 39.34
C ALA A 124 10.60 -27.89 39.93
N TYR A 125 9.53 -27.81 39.16
CA TYR A 125 8.18 -28.14 39.58
C TYR A 125 8.07 -29.60 40.02
N ASP A 126 8.61 -30.55 39.27
CA ASP A 126 8.58 -31.99 39.61
C ASP A 126 9.31 -32.27 40.92
N ILE A 127 10.43 -31.58 41.18
CA ILE A 127 11.17 -31.69 42.47
C ILE A 127 10.35 -31.10 43.61
N ALA A 128 9.75 -29.89 43.43
CA ALA A 128 8.92 -29.24 44.42
C ALA A 128 7.70 -30.10 44.77
N ALA A 129 7.02 -30.66 43.75
CA ALA A 129 5.88 -31.57 43.95
C ALA A 129 6.25 -32.85 44.75
N LYS A 130 7.36 -33.48 44.43
CA LYS A 130 7.86 -34.63 45.16
C LYS A 130 8.22 -34.26 46.61
N SER A 131 8.88 -33.11 46.83
CA SER A 131 9.25 -32.63 48.15
C SER A 131 8.02 -32.30 49.03
N PHE A 132 7.00 -31.70 48.44
CA PHE A 132 5.74 -31.40 49.07
C PHE A 132 5.01 -32.69 49.49
N ASN A 133 4.93 -33.69 48.60
CA ASN A 133 4.26 -34.96 48.86
C ASN A 133 4.89 -35.77 50.00
N VAL A 134 6.19 -35.58 50.26
CA VAL A 134 6.90 -36.22 51.40
C VAL A 134 7.02 -35.29 52.61
N GLY A 135 6.34 -34.15 52.62
CA GLY A 135 6.30 -33.21 53.74
C GLY A 135 7.58 -32.42 53.98
N LYS A 136 8.47 -32.31 52.97
CA LYS A 136 9.77 -31.62 53.05
C LYS A 136 9.77 -30.18 52.48
N SER A 137 8.68 -29.75 51.86
CA SER A 137 8.52 -28.36 51.36
C SER A 137 7.11 -27.85 51.66
N THR A 138 6.93 -26.54 51.55
CA THR A 138 5.66 -25.86 51.81
C THR A 138 4.77 -25.80 50.57
N LEU A 139 3.47 -25.55 50.74
CA LEU A 139 2.55 -25.29 49.63
C LEU A 139 2.96 -24.05 48.82
N THR A 140 3.56 -23.06 49.48
CA THR A 140 4.07 -21.85 48.84
C THR A 140 5.18 -22.20 47.84
N ASP A 141 6.14 -23.03 48.24
CA ASP A 141 7.24 -23.48 47.36
C ASP A 141 6.70 -24.22 46.13
N LEU A 142 5.67 -25.04 46.28
CA LEU A 142 5.04 -25.73 45.16
C LEU A 142 4.32 -24.74 44.21
N ASN A 143 3.58 -23.78 44.80
CA ASN A 143 2.87 -22.78 44.01
C ASN A 143 3.85 -21.86 43.25
N ASP A 144 4.97 -21.48 43.85
CA ASP A 144 6.01 -20.65 43.20
C ASP A 144 6.67 -21.41 42.04
N ALA A 145 6.94 -22.70 42.22
CA ALA A 145 7.45 -23.54 41.14
C ALA A 145 6.44 -23.67 39.98
N GLN A 146 5.15 -23.84 40.30
CA GLN A 146 4.08 -23.90 39.30
C GLN A 146 3.91 -22.57 38.55
N LEU A 147 3.97 -21.46 39.28
CA LEU A 147 3.92 -20.10 38.67
C LEU A 147 5.07 -19.91 37.71
N THR A 148 6.29 -20.27 38.11
CA THR A 148 7.49 -20.18 37.28
C THR A 148 7.36 -21.02 36.02
N LEU A 149 6.86 -22.24 36.09
CA LEU A 149 6.59 -23.09 34.93
C LEU A 149 5.55 -22.47 34.01
N THR A 150 4.46 -21.93 34.56
CA THR A 150 3.40 -21.29 33.79
C THR A 150 3.95 -20.06 33.03
N GLN A 151 4.78 -19.25 33.69
CA GLN A 151 5.43 -18.08 33.07
C GLN A 151 6.38 -18.49 31.95
N ALA A 152 7.14 -19.58 32.13
CA ALA A 152 8.03 -20.10 31.09
C ALA A 152 7.23 -20.58 29.85
N ILE A 153 6.13 -21.31 30.05
CA ILE A 153 5.24 -21.77 28.96
C ILE A 153 4.61 -20.58 28.22
N LEU A 154 4.17 -19.56 28.95
CA LEU A 154 3.62 -18.33 28.34
C LEU A 154 4.68 -17.60 27.48
N SER A 155 5.92 -17.50 27.98
CA SER A 155 7.03 -16.91 27.25
C SER A 155 7.35 -17.67 25.96
N GLN A 156 7.35 -19.00 26.00
CA GLN A 156 7.53 -19.84 24.82
C GLN A 156 6.40 -19.64 23.80
N SER A 157 5.15 -19.62 24.25
CA SER A 157 3.98 -19.40 23.39
C SER A 157 4.03 -18.01 22.74
N GLN A 158 4.47 -16.99 23.48
CA GLN A 158 4.64 -15.64 22.96
C GLN A 158 5.73 -15.57 21.88
N ALA A 159 6.83 -16.30 22.05
CA ALA A 159 7.90 -16.34 21.04
C ALA A 159 7.41 -16.98 19.73
N VAL A 160 6.64 -18.08 19.81
CA VAL A 160 6.00 -18.71 18.64
C VAL A 160 5.05 -17.74 17.94
N TYR A 161 4.17 -17.09 18.71
CA TYR A 161 3.24 -16.10 18.15
C TYR A 161 3.98 -14.97 17.41
N ASN A 162 4.99 -14.40 18.05
CA ASN A 162 5.78 -13.33 17.44
C ASN A 162 6.49 -13.78 16.15
N PHE A 163 6.98 -15.02 16.11
CA PHE A 163 7.57 -15.59 14.91
C PHE A 163 6.53 -15.68 13.76
N VAL A 164 5.35 -16.21 14.04
CA VAL A 164 4.27 -16.36 13.05
C VAL A 164 3.83 -14.99 12.51
N VAL A 165 3.70 -14.00 13.40
CA VAL A 165 3.36 -12.62 13.02
C VAL A 165 4.46 -12.02 12.11
N ALA A 166 5.74 -12.18 12.46
CA ALA A 166 6.84 -11.69 11.66
C ALA A 166 6.88 -12.37 10.29
N LYS A 167 6.64 -13.68 10.23
CA LYS A 167 6.53 -14.46 8.99
C LYS A 167 5.40 -13.93 8.12
N SER A 168 4.19 -13.77 8.66
CA SER A 168 3.03 -13.27 7.91
C SER A 168 3.25 -11.86 7.38
N ASN A 169 3.92 -10.98 8.15
CA ASN A 169 4.28 -9.64 7.68
C ASN A 169 5.31 -9.67 6.54
N LEU A 170 6.28 -10.57 6.61
CA LEU A 170 7.25 -10.77 5.52
C LEU A 170 6.53 -11.23 4.25
N GLU A 171 5.67 -12.23 4.34
CA GLU A 171 4.91 -12.79 3.21
C GLU A 171 4.02 -11.74 2.57
N LYS A 172 3.28 -10.96 3.37
CA LYS A 172 2.50 -9.81 2.90
C LYS A 172 3.37 -8.77 2.19
N THR A 173 4.57 -8.50 2.70
CA THR A 173 5.48 -7.49 2.15
C THR A 173 6.05 -7.93 0.80
N ILE A 174 6.32 -9.22 0.63
CA ILE A 174 6.79 -9.82 -0.63
C ILE A 174 5.64 -9.93 -1.64
N GLY A 175 4.39 -9.87 -1.18
CA GLY A 175 3.20 -10.03 -2.02
C GLY A 175 2.87 -11.51 -2.27
N PHE A 176 3.22 -12.38 -1.34
CA PHE A 176 2.70 -13.75 -1.31
C PHE A 176 1.22 -13.69 -0.94
N ASP A 177 0.36 -13.98 -1.91
CA ASP A 177 -1.09 -14.04 -1.67
C ASP A 177 -1.43 -15.48 -1.24
N PHE A 178 -1.93 -15.64 -0.01
CA PHE A 178 -2.42 -16.94 0.50
C PHE A 178 -3.83 -17.28 -0.03
N ALA A 179 -4.28 -16.61 -1.09
CA ALA A 179 -5.56 -16.91 -1.71
C ALA A 179 -5.40 -18.03 -2.75
N GLU A 180 -5.20 -19.26 -2.25
CA GLU A 180 -5.60 -20.53 -2.89
C GLU A 180 -6.00 -21.53 -1.82
#